data_0c21a91f47b52a7714609c33919babd6
#
_entry.id   0c21a91f47b52a7714609c33919babd6
#
_cell.length_a   1.000
_cell.length_b   1.000
_cell.length_c   1.000
_cell.angle_alpha   90.00
_cell.angle_beta   90.00
_cell.angle_gamma   90.00
#
_symmetry.space_group_name_H-M   'P 1'
#
loop_
_entity.id
_entity.type
_entity.pdbx_description
1 polymer ?
#
loop_
_entity_poly.entity_id
_entity_poly.type
_entity_poly.pdbx_seq_one_letter_code
_entity_poly.pdbx_strand_id
1 'polypeptide(L)'
;MPVGETPFTSTILPIPVTRLGAHPNVVMAVLAGRAGPITVEHAGVSVTGDVLLVRPGIEHSVRLGERGADVVYLNGLTFPFEAPLAVALKGNLERLARRSIGGDGCATEELRERLAFATDPLPAKVAEIVRAMQADPMRRVSQDELVRCLDMERTRALRCFKASTGLTFRRFKLWSALQHAALRMAERELVRTAAMDAGFADTAHLSRVFSSMFGLCPSVAIAGLDDRDDGDNAQNYNVGSRPRHNLA
;
A
#
# COMPACT_ATOMS: atom_id res chain seq x y z
N MET A 1 18.55 -20.49 6.35
CA MET A 1 17.10 -20.50 6.11
C MET A 1 16.84 -19.48 5.01
N PRO A 2 16.23 -19.84 3.87
CA PRO A 2 15.83 -18.83 2.91
C PRO A 2 14.84 -17.90 3.62
N VAL A 3 15.08 -16.59 3.51
CA VAL A 3 14.14 -15.55 3.95
C VAL A 3 12.84 -15.85 3.22
N GLY A 4 11.82 -16.25 3.97
CA GLY A 4 10.54 -16.66 3.37
C GLY A 4 9.95 -15.47 2.63
N GLU A 5 9.67 -15.62 1.35
CA GLU A 5 8.99 -14.61 0.54
C GLU A 5 7.74 -14.13 1.27
N THR A 6 7.71 -12.85 1.62
CA THR A 6 6.52 -12.27 2.24
C THR A 6 5.36 -12.34 1.24
N PRO A 7 4.17 -12.78 1.65
CA PRO A 7 3.01 -12.80 0.77
C PRO A 7 2.44 -11.39 0.51
N PHE A 8 3.03 -10.35 1.10
CA PHE A 8 2.52 -9.00 0.99
C PHE A 8 3.21 -8.23 -0.12
N THR A 9 2.41 -7.62 -0.99
CA THR A 9 2.89 -6.70 -2.03
C THR A 9 3.05 -5.29 -1.46
N SER A 10 3.88 -4.48 -2.12
CA SER A 10 3.98 -3.05 -1.87
C SER A 10 3.44 -2.29 -3.09
N THR A 11 2.91 -1.11 -2.86
CA THR A 11 2.40 -0.23 -3.92
C THR A 11 3.09 1.11 -3.83
N ILE A 12 3.63 1.57 -4.94
CA ILE A 12 4.27 2.88 -5.05
C ILE A 12 3.35 3.78 -5.87
N LEU A 13 3.05 4.97 -5.34
CA LEU A 13 2.24 5.98 -6.02
C LEU A 13 2.94 7.33 -6.01
N PRO A 14 2.95 8.06 -7.14
CA PRO A 14 3.29 9.47 -7.16
C PRO A 14 2.15 10.32 -6.60
N ILE A 15 2.50 11.39 -5.92
CA ILE A 15 1.59 12.37 -5.36
C ILE A 15 1.96 13.74 -5.93
N PRO A 16 1.42 14.13 -7.09
CA PRO A 16 1.80 15.35 -7.82
C PRO A 16 1.06 16.60 -7.34
N VAL A 17 0.69 16.65 -6.07
CA VAL A 17 -0.05 17.77 -5.48
C VAL A 17 0.68 18.30 -4.25
N THR A 18 0.37 19.52 -3.86
CA THR A 18 0.96 20.16 -2.67
C THR A 18 0.21 19.85 -1.38
N ARG A 19 -0.97 19.21 -1.48
CA ARG A 19 -1.78 18.84 -0.32
C ARG A 19 -2.64 17.61 -0.59
N LEU A 20 -2.69 16.72 0.40
CA LEU A 20 -3.70 15.66 0.50
C LEU A 20 -4.76 16.06 1.52
N GLY A 21 -6.02 15.83 1.17
CA GLY A 21 -7.15 15.99 2.08
C GLY A 21 -7.10 15.02 3.25
N ALA A 22 -7.96 15.24 4.24
CA ALA A 22 -8.05 14.34 5.39
C ALA A 22 -8.45 12.92 4.95
N HIS A 23 -7.60 11.95 5.29
CA HIS A 23 -7.81 10.53 4.98
C HIS A 23 -7.03 9.66 5.96
N PRO A 24 -7.49 8.45 6.26
CA PRO A 24 -6.70 7.46 6.99
C PRO A 24 -5.98 6.53 6.02
N ASN A 25 -4.70 6.34 6.16
CA ASN A 25 -4.01 5.25 5.47
C ASN A 25 -4.58 3.89 5.88
N VAL A 26 -4.72 2.99 4.92
CA VAL A 26 -5.19 1.62 5.19
C VAL A 26 -4.08 0.76 5.77
N VAL A 27 -2.88 0.95 5.25
CA VAL A 27 -1.64 0.27 5.66
C VAL A 27 -0.57 1.30 5.97
N MET A 28 0.58 0.86 6.42
CA MET A 28 1.73 1.72 6.64
C MET A 28 2.13 2.43 5.36
N ALA A 29 2.31 3.75 5.43
CA ALA A 29 2.78 4.55 4.32
C ALA A 29 4.13 5.18 4.65
N VAL A 30 5.06 5.11 3.69
CA VAL A 30 6.31 5.87 3.75
C VAL A 30 6.30 6.88 2.63
N LEU A 31 6.28 8.16 2.99
CA LEU A 31 6.25 9.28 2.07
C LEU A 31 7.65 9.89 1.96
N ALA A 32 8.09 10.22 0.76
CA ALA A 32 9.32 10.98 0.51
C ALA A 32 9.02 12.22 -0.33
N GLY A 33 9.35 13.39 0.17
CA GLY A 33 9.25 14.64 -0.58
C GLY A 33 10.20 14.66 -1.77
N ARG A 34 9.70 15.15 -2.93
CA ARG A 34 10.52 15.31 -4.14
C ARG A 34 11.34 16.60 -4.13
N ALA A 35 10.80 17.66 -3.53
CA ALA A 35 11.48 18.93 -3.41
C ALA A 35 11.05 19.63 -2.11
N GLY A 36 11.63 19.22 -1.00
CA GLY A 36 11.37 19.79 0.30
C GLY A 36 10.60 18.88 1.27
N PRO A 37 10.43 19.32 2.49
CA PRO A 37 9.86 18.52 3.56
C PRO A 37 8.35 18.29 3.38
N ILE A 38 7.90 17.21 3.99
CA ILE A 38 6.49 16.83 4.11
C ILE A 38 6.04 17.16 5.52
N THR A 39 4.81 17.63 5.67
CA THR A 39 4.17 17.81 6.98
C THR A 39 2.88 16.99 7.05
N VAL A 40 2.79 16.10 8.03
CA VAL A 40 1.59 15.31 8.34
C VAL A 40 0.92 15.91 9.57
N GLU A 41 -0.39 16.15 9.49
CA GLU A 41 -1.17 16.86 10.52
C GLU A 41 -2.40 16.06 10.97
N HIS A 42 -2.62 15.99 12.27
CA HIS A 42 -3.81 15.41 12.89
C HIS A 42 -4.08 16.08 14.25
N ALA A 43 -5.31 16.53 14.49
CA ALA A 43 -5.78 17.05 15.79
C ALA A 43 -4.81 18.06 16.44
N GLY A 44 -4.24 18.99 15.65
CA GLY A 44 -3.31 20.01 16.14
C GLY A 44 -1.86 19.52 16.33
N VAL A 45 -1.58 18.25 16.11
CA VAL A 45 -0.21 17.71 16.10
C VAL A 45 0.30 17.69 14.67
N SER A 46 1.54 18.14 14.46
CA SER A 46 2.20 18.10 13.16
C SER A 46 3.59 17.44 13.28
N VAL A 47 3.94 16.65 12.27
CA VAL A 47 5.27 16.05 12.12
C VAL A 47 5.81 16.41 10.75
N THR A 48 7.01 16.97 10.71
CA THR A 48 7.67 17.43 9.48
C THR A 48 9.00 16.69 9.27
N GLY A 49 9.28 16.31 8.02
CA GLY A 49 10.53 15.66 7.61
C GLY A 49 10.59 15.40 6.11
N ASP A 50 11.76 15.06 5.60
CA ASP A 50 11.96 14.74 4.17
C ASP A 50 11.43 13.37 3.80
N VAL A 51 11.48 12.43 4.75
CA VAL A 51 10.87 11.10 4.62
C VAL A 51 10.11 10.79 5.91
N LEU A 52 8.82 10.53 5.78
CA LEU A 52 7.93 10.24 6.92
C LEU A 52 7.33 8.85 6.81
N LEU A 53 7.44 8.08 7.88
CA LEU A 53 6.64 6.90 8.12
C LEU A 53 5.33 7.32 8.74
N VAL A 54 4.19 6.98 8.13
CA VAL A 54 2.85 7.36 8.59
C VAL A 54 2.06 6.13 9.01
N ARG A 55 1.53 6.19 10.22
CA ARG A 55 0.74 5.14 10.84
C ARG A 55 -0.60 4.94 10.11
N PRO A 56 -1.06 3.68 9.92
CA PRO A 56 -2.39 3.41 9.39
C PRO A 56 -3.51 3.70 10.41
N GLY A 57 -4.72 3.95 9.89
CA GLY A 57 -5.95 4.00 10.68
C GLY A 57 -6.25 5.34 11.40
N ILE A 58 -5.35 6.30 11.32
CA ILE A 58 -5.55 7.65 11.87
C ILE A 58 -5.83 8.62 10.73
N GLU A 59 -6.94 9.36 10.81
CA GLU A 59 -7.25 10.40 9.84
C GLU A 59 -6.25 11.55 9.98
N HIS A 60 -5.64 11.95 8.87
CA HIS A 60 -4.64 13.00 8.83
C HIS A 60 -4.67 13.72 7.49
N SER A 61 -4.18 14.94 7.44
CA SER A 61 -3.87 15.66 6.21
C SER A 61 -2.37 15.75 5.99
N VAL A 62 -1.97 15.94 4.73
CA VAL A 62 -0.55 16.05 4.37
C VAL A 62 -0.32 17.32 3.56
N ARG A 63 0.68 18.11 3.95
CA ARG A 63 1.23 19.19 3.14
C ARG A 63 2.55 18.77 2.53
N LEU A 64 2.74 19.05 1.27
CA LEU A 64 3.85 18.64 0.44
C LEU A 64 4.52 19.88 -0.18
N GLY A 65 5.79 19.73 -0.57
CA GLY A 65 6.47 20.75 -1.37
C GLY A 65 5.86 20.89 -2.78
N GLU A 66 6.28 21.89 -3.54
CA GLU A 66 5.74 22.23 -4.87
C GLU A 66 5.78 21.07 -5.88
N ARG A 67 6.78 20.18 -5.77
CA ARG A 67 6.90 19.00 -6.64
C ARG A 67 6.22 17.76 -6.08
N GLY A 68 5.44 17.90 -5.00
CA GLY A 68 4.74 16.79 -4.37
C GLY A 68 5.67 15.79 -3.67
N ALA A 69 5.24 14.55 -3.64
CA ALA A 69 5.96 13.44 -2.99
C ALA A 69 5.76 12.13 -3.73
N ASP A 70 6.49 11.12 -3.30
CA ASP A 70 6.24 9.73 -3.61
C ASP A 70 5.91 8.96 -2.35
N VAL A 71 5.06 7.95 -2.46
CA VAL A 71 4.67 7.11 -1.36
C VAL A 71 4.86 5.64 -1.70
N VAL A 72 5.39 4.87 -0.75
CA VAL A 72 5.30 3.40 -0.78
C VAL A 72 4.39 2.92 0.35
N TYR A 73 3.40 2.12 -0.01
CA TYR A 73 2.48 1.46 0.91
C TYR A 73 3.00 0.06 1.24
N LEU A 74 3.28 -0.20 2.50
CA LEU A 74 3.83 -1.45 3.00
C LEU A 74 2.74 -2.28 3.68
N ASN A 75 2.29 -3.33 3.01
CA ASN A 75 1.31 -4.26 3.56
C ASN A 75 1.91 -5.15 4.66
N GLY A 76 1.04 -5.68 5.52
CA GLY A 76 1.40 -6.72 6.48
C GLY A 76 2.17 -6.24 7.71
N LEU A 77 2.39 -4.94 7.87
CA LEU A 77 3.00 -4.39 9.06
C LEU A 77 1.92 -3.94 10.05
N THR A 78 2.05 -4.36 11.30
CA THR A 78 1.19 -3.94 12.41
C THR A 78 1.87 -2.84 13.21
N PHE A 79 1.08 -2.00 13.86
CA PHE A 79 1.59 -0.93 14.71
C PHE A 79 1.13 -1.10 16.14
N PRO A 80 1.99 -0.82 17.13
CA PRO A 80 1.55 -0.65 18.51
C PRO A 80 0.48 0.45 18.60
N PHE A 81 -0.52 0.24 19.45
CA PHE A 81 -1.63 1.19 19.60
C PHE A 81 -1.15 2.60 20.00
N GLU A 82 -0.09 2.68 20.78
CA GLU A 82 0.50 3.92 21.33
C GLU A 82 1.53 4.58 20.39
N ALA A 83 1.79 4.01 19.20
CA ALA A 83 2.76 4.58 18.28
C ALA A 83 2.33 5.99 17.81
N PRO A 84 3.27 6.92 17.60
CA PRO A 84 2.97 8.27 17.12
C PRO A 84 2.32 8.23 15.72
N LEU A 85 1.62 9.32 15.36
CA LEU A 85 0.99 9.48 14.04
C LEU A 85 1.98 9.29 12.90
N ALA A 86 3.13 9.93 13.00
CA ALA A 86 4.18 9.84 12.00
C ALA A 86 5.57 9.92 12.66
N VAL A 87 6.57 9.36 11.99
CA VAL A 87 7.97 9.38 12.42
C VAL A 87 8.85 9.78 11.24
N ALA A 88 9.75 10.75 11.46
CA ALA A 88 10.76 11.10 10.47
C ALA A 88 11.83 10.00 10.39
N LEU A 89 11.96 9.39 9.21
CA LEU A 89 13.03 8.44 8.95
C LEU A 89 14.32 9.19 8.64
N LYS A 90 15.44 8.71 9.21
CA LYS A 90 16.77 9.32 9.04
C LYS A 90 17.81 8.26 8.73
N GLY A 91 18.93 8.70 8.13
CA GLY A 91 20.10 7.87 7.90
C GLY A 91 19.80 6.66 7.01
N ASN A 92 20.04 5.43 7.51
CA ASN A 92 19.87 4.23 6.72
C ASN A 92 18.41 3.96 6.34
N LEU A 93 17.46 4.21 7.26
CA LEU A 93 16.04 4.03 6.97
C LEU A 93 15.53 5.00 5.89
N GLU A 94 15.99 6.23 5.89
CA GLU A 94 15.68 7.20 4.84
C GLU A 94 16.22 6.72 3.48
N ARG A 95 17.48 6.26 3.42
CA ARG A 95 18.08 5.73 2.18
C ARG A 95 17.31 4.52 1.65
N LEU A 96 16.96 3.58 2.52
CA LEU A 96 16.14 2.41 2.17
C LEU A 96 14.77 2.83 1.64
N ALA A 97 14.11 3.77 2.29
CA ALA A 97 12.82 4.29 1.85
C ALA A 97 12.89 4.91 0.44
N ARG A 98 13.89 5.75 0.18
CA ARG A 98 14.09 6.36 -1.15
C ARG A 98 14.41 5.32 -2.23
N ARG A 99 15.24 4.31 -1.93
CA ARG A 99 15.50 3.19 -2.84
C ARG A 99 14.25 2.36 -3.10
N SER A 100 13.47 2.05 -2.06
CA SER A 100 12.20 1.35 -2.17
C SER A 100 11.21 2.09 -3.08
N ILE A 101 11.08 3.40 -2.90
CA ILE A 101 10.26 4.29 -3.75
C ILE A 101 10.78 4.32 -5.18
N GLY A 102 12.08 4.19 -5.38
CA GLY A 102 12.72 4.05 -6.70
C GLY A 102 12.54 2.68 -7.35
N GLY A 103 11.77 1.76 -6.74
CA GLY A 103 11.47 0.44 -7.31
C GLY A 103 12.45 -0.67 -6.90
N ASP A 104 13.39 -0.41 -5.99
CA ASP A 104 14.31 -1.43 -5.49
C ASP A 104 13.58 -2.39 -4.54
N GLY A 105 13.24 -3.58 -5.03
CA GLY A 105 12.54 -4.61 -4.27
C GLY A 105 13.33 -5.11 -3.06
N CYS A 106 14.67 -5.22 -3.18
CA CYS A 106 15.51 -5.63 -2.05
C CYS A 106 15.49 -4.57 -0.93
N ALA A 107 15.55 -3.29 -1.29
CA ALA A 107 15.43 -2.20 -0.34
C ALA A 107 14.02 -2.16 0.30
N THR A 108 12.98 -2.53 -0.43
CA THR A 108 11.62 -2.62 0.08
C THR A 108 11.50 -3.70 1.16
N GLU A 109 12.06 -4.87 0.92
CA GLU A 109 12.03 -5.96 1.90
C GLU A 109 12.90 -5.63 3.13
N GLU A 110 14.10 -5.10 2.95
CA GLU A 110 14.93 -4.65 4.07
C GLU A 110 14.23 -3.56 4.88
N LEU A 111 13.59 -2.59 4.21
CA LEU A 111 12.81 -1.55 4.90
C LEU A 111 11.65 -2.15 5.70
N ARG A 112 10.93 -3.12 5.13
CA ARG A 112 9.86 -3.85 5.79
C ARG A 112 10.35 -4.56 7.03
N GLU A 113 11.45 -5.32 6.94
CA GLU A 113 12.06 -6.02 8.07
C GLU A 113 12.45 -5.09 9.21
N ARG A 114 13.05 -3.95 8.87
CA ARG A 114 13.49 -2.95 9.86
C ARG A 114 12.35 -2.16 10.50
N LEU A 115 11.23 -2.03 9.81
CA LEU A 115 10.02 -1.37 10.31
C LEU A 115 9.04 -2.35 10.95
N ALA A 116 9.26 -3.66 10.82
CA ALA A 116 8.46 -4.67 11.48
C ALA A 116 8.69 -4.57 13.00
N PHE A 117 7.66 -4.15 13.73
CA PHE A 117 7.60 -4.41 15.15
C PHE A 117 7.44 -5.92 15.34
N ALA A 118 8.17 -6.52 16.27
CA ALA A 118 8.21 -7.97 16.51
C ALA A 118 6.80 -8.58 16.37
N THR A 119 6.54 -9.16 15.23
CA THR A 119 5.29 -9.82 14.90
C THR A 119 5.56 -11.31 14.75
N ASP A 120 4.68 -12.13 15.27
CA ASP A 120 4.71 -13.56 14.99
C ASP A 120 4.65 -13.78 13.46
N PRO A 121 5.34 -14.79 12.94
CA PRO A 121 5.27 -15.10 11.52
C PRO A 121 3.82 -15.33 11.10
N LEU A 122 3.48 -14.79 9.91
CA LEU A 122 2.13 -14.93 9.37
C LEU A 122 1.76 -16.42 9.26
N PRO A 123 0.65 -16.89 9.86
CA PRO A 123 0.24 -18.28 9.76
C PRO A 123 0.11 -18.71 8.30
N ALA A 124 0.65 -19.87 7.93
CA ALA A 124 0.73 -20.34 6.54
C ALA A 124 -0.63 -20.29 5.80
N LYS A 125 -1.71 -20.68 6.47
CA LYS A 125 -3.09 -20.62 5.93
C LYS A 125 -3.58 -19.19 5.70
N VAL A 126 -3.20 -18.23 6.56
CA VAL A 126 -3.50 -16.80 6.34
C VAL A 126 -2.69 -16.28 5.16
N ALA A 127 -1.42 -16.66 5.05
CA ALA A 127 -0.57 -16.28 3.93
C ALA A 127 -1.13 -16.78 2.58
N GLU A 128 -1.69 -17.99 2.53
CA GLU A 128 -2.35 -18.54 1.36
C GLU A 128 -3.56 -17.68 0.92
N ILE A 129 -4.43 -17.34 1.86
CA ILE A 129 -5.60 -16.46 1.59
C ILE A 129 -5.16 -15.07 1.12
N VAL A 130 -4.14 -14.51 1.74
CA VAL A 130 -3.56 -13.20 1.36
C VAL A 130 -3.05 -13.24 -0.08
N ARG A 131 -2.26 -14.26 -0.45
CA ARG A 131 -1.75 -14.44 -1.83
C ARG A 131 -2.90 -14.58 -2.82
N ALA A 132 -3.92 -15.38 -2.50
CA ALA A 132 -5.09 -15.57 -3.36
C ALA A 132 -5.84 -14.26 -3.62
N MET A 133 -6.03 -13.42 -2.59
CA MET A 133 -6.69 -12.12 -2.74
C MET A 133 -5.88 -11.10 -3.54
N GLN A 134 -4.56 -11.14 -3.44
CA GLN A 134 -3.67 -10.20 -4.14
C GLN A 134 -3.42 -10.63 -5.60
N ALA A 135 -3.36 -11.93 -5.85
CA ALA A 135 -3.16 -12.47 -7.20
C ALA A 135 -4.38 -12.25 -8.11
N ASP A 136 -5.58 -12.36 -7.56
CA ASP A 136 -6.84 -12.21 -8.29
C ASP A 136 -7.92 -11.55 -7.41
N PRO A 137 -8.02 -10.21 -7.39
CA PRO A 137 -9.06 -9.51 -6.64
C PRO A 137 -10.48 -9.83 -7.14
N MET A 138 -10.64 -10.24 -8.42
CA MET A 138 -11.92 -10.64 -9.00
C MET A 138 -12.43 -11.97 -8.44
N ARG A 139 -11.56 -12.82 -7.98
CA ARG A 139 -11.91 -14.10 -7.33
C ARG A 139 -12.65 -13.88 -6.01
N ARG A 140 -13.26 -12.93 -5.67
CA ARG A 140 -14.16 -12.66 -4.53
C ARG A 140 -14.07 -13.70 -3.39
N VAL A 141 -12.86 -13.94 -2.85
CA VAL A 141 -12.67 -14.82 -1.69
C VAL A 141 -13.73 -14.52 -0.63
N SER A 142 -14.53 -15.53 -0.24
CA SER A 142 -15.64 -15.36 0.70
C SER A 142 -15.18 -15.53 2.16
N GLN A 143 -16.02 -15.08 3.10
CA GLN A 143 -15.76 -15.36 4.53
C GLN A 143 -15.85 -16.86 4.83
N ASP A 144 -16.71 -17.60 4.12
CA ASP A 144 -16.84 -19.05 4.30
C ASP A 144 -15.60 -19.79 3.76
N GLU A 145 -14.96 -19.26 2.73
CA GLU A 145 -13.67 -19.77 2.25
C GLU A 145 -12.56 -19.53 3.28
N LEU A 146 -12.52 -18.34 3.89
CA LEU A 146 -11.62 -18.05 5.01
C LEU A 146 -11.84 -19.02 6.18
N VAL A 147 -13.09 -19.23 6.58
CA VAL A 147 -13.47 -20.15 7.65
C VAL A 147 -13.00 -21.57 7.36
N ARG A 148 -13.27 -22.08 6.17
CA ARG A 148 -12.83 -23.42 5.75
C ARG A 148 -11.31 -23.54 5.68
N CYS A 149 -10.62 -22.52 5.14
CA CYS A 149 -9.16 -22.54 5.04
C CYS A 149 -8.49 -22.58 6.42
N LEU A 150 -8.98 -21.75 7.36
CA LEU A 150 -8.42 -21.68 8.70
C LEU A 150 -8.88 -22.81 9.61
N ASP A 151 -9.94 -23.54 9.24
CA ASP A 151 -10.59 -24.56 10.07
C ASP A 151 -10.97 -24.00 11.45
N MET A 152 -11.68 -22.87 11.45
CA MET A 152 -12.06 -22.14 12.65
C MET A 152 -13.51 -21.68 12.56
N GLU A 153 -14.15 -21.47 13.72
CA GLU A 153 -15.43 -20.76 13.78
C GLU A 153 -15.28 -19.34 13.17
N ARG A 154 -16.35 -18.84 12.57
CA ARG A 154 -16.35 -17.59 11.76
C ARG A 154 -15.76 -16.39 12.50
N THR A 155 -16.22 -16.15 13.73
CA THR A 155 -15.74 -15.01 14.52
C THR A 155 -14.26 -15.13 14.83
N ARG A 156 -13.82 -16.34 15.16
CA ARG A 156 -12.40 -16.65 15.44
C ARG A 156 -11.54 -16.50 14.18
N ALA A 157 -12.00 -17.00 13.04
CA ALA A 157 -11.31 -16.86 11.76
C ALA A 157 -11.10 -15.38 11.38
N LEU A 158 -12.15 -14.55 11.50
CA LEU A 158 -12.06 -13.11 11.21
C LEU A 158 -11.14 -12.37 12.20
N ARG A 159 -11.13 -12.74 13.47
CA ARG A 159 -10.19 -12.18 14.47
C ARG A 159 -8.76 -12.61 14.18
N CYS A 160 -8.52 -13.89 13.86
CA CYS A 160 -7.23 -14.42 13.49
C CYS A 160 -6.69 -13.67 12.26
N PHE A 161 -7.49 -13.53 11.21
CA PHE A 161 -7.09 -12.78 10.01
C PHE A 161 -6.70 -11.33 10.34
N LYS A 162 -7.55 -10.62 11.13
CA LYS A 162 -7.26 -9.24 11.53
C LYS A 162 -5.99 -9.14 12.37
N ALA A 163 -5.78 -10.03 13.33
CA ALA A 163 -4.57 -10.04 14.15
C ALA A 163 -3.31 -10.27 13.33
N SER A 164 -3.39 -11.16 12.33
CA SER A 164 -2.25 -11.51 11.46
C SER A 164 -1.93 -10.46 10.39
N THR A 165 -2.94 -9.73 9.87
CA THR A 165 -2.77 -8.81 8.74
C THR A 165 -2.90 -7.33 9.12
N GLY A 166 -3.33 -7.03 10.34
CA GLY A 166 -3.66 -5.67 10.78
C GLY A 166 -5.00 -5.14 10.26
N LEU A 167 -5.63 -5.80 9.28
CA LEU A 167 -6.85 -5.35 8.62
C LEU A 167 -8.01 -6.34 8.81
N THR A 168 -9.24 -5.81 8.89
CA THR A 168 -10.41 -6.69 8.77
C THR A 168 -10.43 -7.32 7.38
N PHE A 169 -10.95 -8.54 7.27
CA PHE A 169 -11.05 -9.28 6.02
C PHE A 169 -11.71 -8.47 4.89
N ARG A 170 -12.80 -7.75 5.20
CA ARG A 170 -13.47 -6.87 4.23
C ARG A 170 -12.58 -5.71 3.77
N ARG A 171 -11.85 -5.08 4.69
CA ARG A 171 -10.98 -3.94 4.38
C ARG A 171 -9.76 -4.39 3.58
N PHE A 172 -9.23 -5.58 3.89
CA PHE A 172 -8.13 -6.17 3.14
C PHE A 172 -8.53 -6.48 1.70
N LYS A 173 -9.72 -7.06 1.46
CA LYS A 173 -10.25 -7.28 0.11
C LYS A 173 -10.35 -5.99 -0.70
N LEU A 174 -10.93 -4.96 -0.10
CA LEU A 174 -11.10 -3.67 -0.75
C LEU A 174 -9.75 -3.02 -1.06
N TRP A 175 -8.80 -3.14 -0.16
CA TRP A 175 -7.42 -2.68 -0.35
C TRP A 175 -6.71 -3.42 -1.49
N SER A 176 -6.80 -4.76 -1.54
CA SER A 176 -6.22 -5.56 -2.63
C SER A 176 -6.82 -5.19 -3.99
N ALA A 177 -8.13 -4.99 -4.06
CA ALA A 177 -8.80 -4.52 -5.27
C ALA A 177 -8.30 -3.12 -5.69
N LEU A 178 -8.13 -2.21 -4.73
CA LEU A 178 -7.64 -0.86 -5.00
C LEU A 178 -6.19 -0.86 -5.49
N GLN A 179 -5.32 -1.68 -4.89
CA GLN A 179 -3.94 -1.85 -5.35
C GLN A 179 -3.87 -2.38 -6.79
N HIS A 180 -4.74 -3.37 -7.11
CA HIS A 180 -4.82 -3.90 -8.47
C HIS A 180 -5.27 -2.82 -9.46
N ALA A 181 -6.33 -2.05 -9.14
CA ALA A 181 -6.77 -0.94 -9.99
C ALA A 181 -5.66 0.11 -10.17
N ALA A 182 -4.95 0.47 -9.10
CA ALA A 182 -3.84 1.43 -9.16
C ALA A 182 -2.71 0.93 -10.07
N LEU A 183 -2.38 -0.37 -10.01
CA LEU A 183 -1.38 -0.98 -10.90
C LEU A 183 -1.81 -0.90 -12.36
N ARG A 184 -3.05 -1.31 -12.68
CA ARG A 184 -3.59 -1.27 -14.05
C ARG A 184 -3.60 0.16 -14.61
N MET A 185 -3.95 1.15 -13.78
CA MET A 185 -3.88 2.56 -14.17
C MET A 185 -2.43 3.01 -14.40
N ALA A 186 -1.47 2.53 -13.62
CA ALA A 186 -0.04 2.80 -13.82
C ALA A 186 0.48 2.17 -15.13
N GLU A 187 -0.08 1.05 -15.57
CA GLU A 187 0.16 0.40 -16.87
C GLU A 187 -0.58 1.10 -18.04
N ARG A 188 -1.10 2.31 -17.81
CA ARG A 188 -1.83 3.14 -18.80
C ARG A 188 -3.17 2.56 -19.25
N GLU A 189 -3.77 1.67 -18.50
CA GLU A 189 -5.12 1.23 -18.78
C GLU A 189 -6.16 2.31 -18.45
N LEU A 190 -7.26 2.26 -19.16
CA LEU A 190 -8.40 3.14 -18.89
C LEU A 190 -8.94 2.92 -17.48
N VAL A 191 -9.24 4.00 -16.76
CA VAL A 191 -9.81 3.94 -15.40
C VAL A 191 -11.04 3.03 -15.33
N ARG A 192 -11.86 3.00 -16.39
CA ARG A 192 -13.04 2.13 -16.46
C ARG A 192 -12.65 0.64 -16.50
N THR A 193 -11.66 0.28 -17.32
CA THR A 193 -11.16 -1.10 -17.42
C THR A 193 -10.54 -1.52 -16.10
N ALA A 194 -9.63 -0.70 -15.56
CA ALA A 194 -8.99 -0.94 -14.27
C ALA A 194 -10.00 -1.12 -13.11
N ALA A 195 -11.10 -0.34 -13.12
CA ALA A 195 -12.18 -0.48 -12.13
C ALA A 195 -12.89 -1.83 -12.26
N MET A 196 -13.25 -2.21 -13.47
CA MET A 196 -13.95 -3.47 -13.73
C MET A 196 -13.07 -4.68 -13.39
N ASP A 197 -11.83 -4.68 -13.83
CA ASP A 197 -10.85 -5.76 -13.59
C ASP A 197 -10.49 -5.91 -12.10
N ALA A 198 -10.60 -4.82 -11.33
CA ALA A 198 -10.45 -4.87 -9.88
C ALA A 198 -11.74 -5.21 -9.12
N GLY A 199 -12.87 -5.43 -9.82
CA GLY A 199 -14.16 -5.81 -9.22
C GLY A 199 -14.95 -4.67 -8.60
N PHE A 200 -14.67 -3.40 -8.98
CA PHE A 200 -15.52 -2.27 -8.64
C PHE A 200 -16.78 -2.24 -9.50
N ALA A 201 -17.89 -1.77 -8.93
CA ALA A 201 -19.16 -1.70 -9.65
C ALA A 201 -19.13 -0.72 -10.84
N ASP A 202 -18.42 0.40 -10.66
CA ASP A 202 -18.23 1.45 -11.65
C ASP A 202 -17.03 2.34 -11.31
N THR A 203 -16.68 3.26 -12.21
CA THR A 203 -15.57 4.22 -12.01
C THR A 203 -15.83 5.19 -10.87
N ALA A 204 -17.08 5.53 -10.59
CA ALA A 204 -17.42 6.43 -9.49
C ALA A 204 -17.20 5.73 -8.14
N HIS A 205 -17.51 4.45 -8.04
CA HIS A 205 -17.20 3.64 -6.86
C HIS A 205 -15.68 3.56 -6.64
N LEU A 206 -14.90 3.21 -7.68
CA LEU A 206 -13.44 3.23 -7.59
C LEU A 206 -12.94 4.60 -7.13
N SER A 207 -13.39 5.70 -7.75
CA SER A 207 -12.93 7.06 -7.42
C SER A 207 -13.22 7.45 -5.98
N ARG A 208 -14.40 7.12 -5.45
CA ARG A 208 -14.74 7.37 -4.04
C ARG A 208 -13.83 6.58 -3.09
N VAL A 209 -13.62 5.29 -3.37
CA VAL A 209 -12.76 4.44 -2.54
C VAL A 209 -11.31 4.90 -2.62
N PHE A 210 -10.82 5.20 -3.82
CA PHE A 210 -9.47 5.71 -4.05
C PHE A 210 -9.22 6.99 -3.26
N SER A 211 -10.11 7.98 -3.41
CA SER A 211 -9.99 9.25 -2.69
C SER A 211 -10.06 9.10 -1.17
N SER A 212 -10.91 8.18 -0.69
CA SER A 212 -11.04 7.93 0.76
C SER A 212 -9.81 7.25 1.38
N MET A 213 -9.01 6.55 0.58
CA MET A 213 -7.83 5.78 1.05
C MET A 213 -6.49 6.46 0.77
N PHE A 214 -6.43 7.29 -0.28
CA PHE A 214 -5.21 7.96 -0.71
C PHE A 214 -5.25 9.48 -0.54
N GLY A 215 -6.40 10.06 -0.23
CA GLY A 215 -6.58 11.52 -0.09
C GLY A 215 -6.54 12.30 -1.40
N LEU A 216 -6.51 11.62 -2.56
CA LEU A 216 -6.53 12.22 -3.91
C LEU A 216 -7.36 11.35 -4.86
N CYS A 217 -7.81 11.91 -5.97
CA CYS A 217 -8.58 11.17 -6.97
C CYS A 217 -7.67 10.41 -7.96
N PRO A 218 -8.18 9.34 -8.63
CA PRO A 218 -7.40 8.54 -9.57
C PRO A 218 -6.77 9.35 -10.71
N SER A 219 -7.48 10.33 -11.27
CA SER A 219 -6.98 11.17 -12.37
C SER A 219 -5.75 11.98 -11.98
N VAL A 220 -5.69 12.45 -10.73
CA VAL A 220 -4.52 13.18 -10.22
C VAL A 220 -3.34 12.24 -10.02
N ALA A 221 -3.58 11.03 -9.51
CA ALA A 221 -2.52 10.03 -9.38
C ALA A 221 -1.94 9.63 -10.75
N ILE A 222 -2.79 9.45 -11.77
CA ILE A 222 -2.36 9.12 -13.15
C ILE A 222 -1.52 10.27 -13.74
N ALA A 223 -1.96 11.54 -13.59
CA ALA A 223 -1.19 12.68 -14.06
C ALA A 223 0.23 12.74 -13.48
N GLY A 224 0.40 12.34 -12.22
CA GLY A 224 1.72 12.25 -11.60
C GLY A 224 2.62 11.13 -12.12
N LEU A 225 2.07 10.16 -12.84
CA LEU A 225 2.84 9.13 -13.55
C LEU A 225 3.46 9.70 -14.83
N ASP A 226 2.75 10.63 -15.51
CA ASP A 226 3.24 11.29 -16.72
C ASP A 226 4.46 12.15 -16.44
N ASP A 227 4.45 12.90 -15.33
CA ASP A 227 5.58 13.73 -14.89
C ASP A 227 6.87 12.94 -14.57
N ARG A 228 6.77 11.63 -14.35
CA ARG A 228 7.93 10.76 -14.09
C ARG A 228 8.60 10.27 -15.35
N ASP A 229 7.86 10.00 -16.42
CA ASP A 229 8.40 9.48 -17.68
C ASP A 229 9.33 10.49 -18.37
N ASP A 230 9.16 11.79 -18.13
CA ASP A 230 10.02 12.84 -18.66
C ASP A 230 11.38 12.97 -17.93
N GLY A 231 11.58 12.27 -16.83
CA GLY A 231 12.76 12.42 -15.97
C GLY A 231 13.57 11.16 -15.66
N ASP A 232 13.01 9.96 -15.79
CA ASP A 232 13.73 8.72 -15.49
C ASP A 232 13.02 7.50 -16.11
N ASN A 233 13.83 6.68 -16.79
CA ASN A 233 13.51 5.48 -17.56
C ASN A 233 12.39 4.58 -17.00
N ALA A 234 11.40 4.24 -17.83
CA ALA A 234 10.16 3.48 -17.60
C ALA A 234 10.32 2.01 -17.11
N GLN A 235 11.35 1.64 -16.37
CA GLN A 235 11.67 0.23 -16.05
C GLN A 235 11.37 -0.24 -14.63
N ASN A 236 10.82 0.57 -13.73
CA ASN A 236 10.79 0.22 -12.30
C ASN A 236 9.42 0.10 -11.62
N TYR A 237 8.35 -0.22 -12.35
CA TYR A 237 7.11 -0.65 -11.70
C TYR A 237 7.11 -2.16 -11.50
N ASN A 238 7.96 -2.66 -10.60
CA ASN A 238 7.96 -4.08 -10.25
C ASN A 238 7.04 -4.34 -9.07
N VAL A 239 5.77 -4.63 -9.37
CA VAL A 239 4.87 -5.31 -8.45
C VAL A 239 5.17 -6.80 -8.59
N GLY A 240 5.74 -7.38 -7.54
CA GLY A 240 5.98 -8.81 -7.32
C GLY A 240 6.13 -9.70 -8.55
N SER A 241 7.32 -10.23 -8.77
CA SER A 241 7.75 -11.11 -9.85
C SER A 241 6.66 -12.13 -10.25
N ARG A 242 6.07 -11.98 -11.43
CA ARG A 242 5.39 -13.11 -12.09
C ARG A 242 6.46 -14.11 -12.54
N PRO A 243 6.32 -15.41 -12.28
CA PRO A 243 7.12 -16.40 -12.95
C PRO A 243 6.81 -16.33 -14.46
N ARG A 244 7.84 -16.12 -15.26
CA ARG A 244 7.74 -16.20 -16.73
C ARG A 244 7.35 -17.64 -17.08
N HIS A 245 6.12 -17.85 -17.54
CA HIS A 245 5.78 -19.08 -18.23
C HIS A 245 6.55 -19.10 -19.55
N ASN A 246 7.63 -19.88 -19.59
CA ASN A 246 8.20 -20.33 -20.85
C ASN A 246 7.20 -21.29 -21.51
N LEU A 247 6.55 -20.83 -22.56
CA LEU A 247 5.93 -21.71 -23.54
C LEU A 247 7.03 -22.14 -24.51
N ALA A 248 7.43 -23.38 -24.38
CA ALA A 248 8.08 -24.15 -25.45
C ALA A 248 7.08 -25.15 -25.99
#